data_3d3bda3ad1de4804b3d6a1b29f0b4aee
#
_entry.id   3d3bda3ad1de4804b3d6a1b29f0b4aee
#
_cell.length_a   1.000
_cell.length_b   1.000
_cell.length_c   1.000
_cell.angle_alpha   90.00
_cell.angle_beta   90.00
_cell.angle_gamma   90.00
#
_symmetry.space_group_name_H-M   'P 1'
#
loop_
_entity.id
_entity.type
_entity.pdbx_description
1 polymer ?
#
loop_
_entity_poly.entity_id
_entity_poly.type
_entity_poly.pdbx_seq_one_letter_code
_entity_poly.pdbx_strand_id
1 'polypeptide(L)'
;YLDATGNTIITTANVDGGSSDNCSPITMTISDSLFNCIDTGANTVTLYVSDASGNVSLCTATVTVLDTTAPIVNCLSPIAYLDALGNVSISVADVDNGSTDNCTIASRTISRNSFDCSNLGPNSVTLIVTDVSGNVDSCISTVTVVDTINPIARCKSATVYLNSLGTVIITSLDVDNGSTDNCNITTLTLSRTSFTCSEVGPNNVTMVVTDPSGNVNSCVAIVTVLDTLAPTVVCQNITIKLDSNGSASIVALDVEGGSFDNCAIASIVVNKTNFDCSNLGANTVILTVTDLYGNASTCSATVTVEDDIAPIVYCPADKQRVVKNTNCAYIVEDFIGEIAIWDNCSSDDVVLSQSPAAGTQLLLENVSQTITITAIDANGTGNSSTCSFEVYVECVKVLDIPQFISPNGDGKNDTWEIPELANYPANTVKVFNRWGNVVFEQKGYYTGWNGSANVNRGLTRLMDNKTLPEGTYFYTIDLGDAGSIEPYLGYVQLKR
;
A
#
# COMPACT_ATOMS: atom_id res chain seq x y z
N TYR A 1 -8.72 -92.68 48.76
CA TYR A 1 -8.80 -91.34 48.34
C TYR A 1 -9.63 -90.53 49.34
N LEU A 2 -9.23 -89.29 49.61
CA LEU A 2 -10.04 -88.39 50.39
C LEU A 2 -11.26 -87.94 49.59
N ASP A 3 -12.40 -87.78 50.30
CA ASP A 3 -13.63 -87.23 49.71
C ASP A 3 -13.60 -85.66 49.63
N ALA A 4 -14.64 -85.08 49.12
CA ALA A 4 -14.78 -83.59 49.00
C ALA A 4 -14.76 -82.82 50.33
N THR A 5 -14.81 -83.54 51.49
CA THR A 5 -14.67 -82.96 52.82
C THR A 5 -13.30 -83.16 53.44
N GLY A 6 -12.36 -83.79 52.69
CA GLY A 6 -11.01 -84.09 53.11
C GLY A 6 -10.91 -85.27 54.05
N ASN A 7 -11.84 -86.22 54.00
CA ASN A 7 -11.88 -87.42 54.88
C ASN A 7 -12.05 -88.65 54.03
N THR A 8 -11.57 -89.78 54.59
CA THR A 8 -11.88 -91.10 54.06
C THR A 8 -11.92 -92.15 55.18
N ILE A 9 -12.75 -93.16 55.02
CA ILE A 9 -12.94 -94.19 55.99
C ILE A 9 -12.54 -95.51 55.31
N ILE A 10 -11.73 -96.33 56.05
CA ILE A 10 -11.44 -97.69 55.65
C ILE A 10 -12.09 -98.63 56.63
N THR A 11 -12.38 -99.81 56.17
CA THR A 11 -12.91 -100.91 56.96
C THR A 11 -11.87 -102.04 57.09
N THR A 12 -12.13 -103.01 57.99
CA THR A 12 -11.30 -104.18 58.10
C THR A 12 -11.16 -104.93 56.76
N ALA A 13 -12.23 -104.92 55.92
CA ALA A 13 -12.20 -105.55 54.61
C ALA A 13 -11.24 -104.89 53.60
N ASN A 14 -10.87 -103.61 53.79
CA ASN A 14 -9.92 -102.88 52.90
C ASN A 14 -8.47 -103.31 53.15
N VAL A 15 -8.12 -103.86 54.38
CA VAL A 15 -6.80 -104.21 54.80
C VAL A 15 -6.63 -105.75 55.11
N ASP A 16 -7.72 -106.50 55.12
CA ASP A 16 -7.73 -107.94 55.29
C ASP A 16 -7.40 -108.66 53.97
N GLY A 17 -6.35 -109.44 53.97
CA GLY A 17 -5.90 -110.25 52.84
C GLY A 17 -6.49 -111.66 52.81
N GLY A 18 -7.53 -111.97 53.65
CA GLY A 18 -8.17 -113.30 53.74
C GLY A 18 -7.88 -114.03 55.08
N SER A 19 -7.96 -113.30 56.15
CA SER A 19 -7.77 -113.84 57.52
C SER A 19 -8.80 -114.94 57.75
N SER A 20 -8.35 -116.07 58.32
CA SER A 20 -9.20 -117.21 58.64
C SER A 20 -8.73 -117.92 59.92
N ASP A 21 -9.64 -118.62 60.61
CA ASP A 21 -9.39 -119.45 61.71
C ASP A 21 -9.99 -120.96 61.43
N ASN A 22 -9.40 -121.82 62.01
CA ASN A 22 -9.77 -123.30 61.72
C ASN A 22 -10.95 -123.82 62.59
N CYS A 23 -11.33 -123.07 63.63
CA CYS A 23 -12.29 -123.54 64.58
C CYS A 23 -13.52 -122.63 64.84
N SER A 24 -13.43 -121.40 64.53
CA SER A 24 -14.46 -120.44 64.92
C SER A 24 -14.56 -119.19 64.00
N PRO A 25 -15.70 -118.54 64.05
CA PRO A 25 -15.77 -117.26 63.38
C PRO A 25 -14.81 -116.23 63.97
N ILE A 26 -14.19 -115.39 63.17
CA ILE A 26 -13.25 -114.40 63.58
C ILE A 26 -13.94 -113.00 63.69
N THR A 27 -13.46 -112.17 64.60
CA THR A 27 -13.80 -110.79 64.75
C THR A 27 -12.53 -109.94 64.35
N MET A 28 -12.75 -109.00 63.53
CA MET A 28 -11.65 -108.12 63.05
C MET A 28 -11.84 -106.69 63.50
N THR A 29 -10.77 -106.00 63.92
CA THR A 29 -10.73 -104.55 64.17
C THR A 29 -9.43 -103.97 63.63
N ILE A 30 -9.39 -102.69 63.29
CA ILE A 30 -8.22 -101.99 62.78
C ILE A 30 -7.80 -100.85 63.74
N SER A 31 -6.50 -100.51 63.80
CA SER A 31 -6.01 -99.43 64.69
C SER A 31 -6.54 -98.08 64.33
N ASP A 32 -6.66 -97.78 63.02
CA ASP A 32 -7.18 -96.51 62.48
C ASP A 32 -8.09 -96.86 61.33
N SER A 33 -9.28 -96.22 61.33
CA SER A 33 -10.29 -96.37 60.26
C SER A 33 -10.62 -95.04 59.58
N LEU A 34 -10.31 -93.90 60.19
CA LEU A 34 -10.59 -92.54 59.70
C LEU A 34 -9.30 -91.87 59.36
N PHE A 35 -9.14 -91.41 58.14
CA PHE A 35 -8.00 -90.65 57.64
C PHE A 35 -8.52 -89.32 57.09
N ASN A 36 -7.71 -88.32 57.27
CA ASN A 36 -8.00 -86.96 56.80
C ASN A 36 -6.81 -86.36 56.08
N CYS A 37 -6.85 -85.07 55.74
CA CYS A 37 -5.79 -84.37 55.01
C CYS A 37 -4.38 -84.43 55.63
N ILE A 38 -4.28 -84.60 56.95
CA ILE A 38 -2.95 -84.62 57.62
C ILE A 38 -2.31 -86.03 57.43
N ASP A 39 -3.12 -87.00 57.08
CA ASP A 39 -2.68 -88.38 56.90
C ASP A 39 -2.28 -88.74 55.45
N THR A 40 -2.24 -87.71 54.57
CA THR A 40 -1.82 -87.93 53.20
C THR A 40 -0.43 -88.55 53.14
N GLY A 41 -0.31 -89.55 52.25
CA GLY A 41 0.88 -90.39 52.15
C GLY A 41 0.69 -91.78 52.72
N ALA A 42 1.80 -92.50 53.09
CA ALA A 42 1.81 -93.83 53.56
C ALA A 42 1.57 -93.95 55.08
N ASN A 43 0.46 -94.52 55.50
CA ASN A 43 0.09 -94.74 56.90
C ASN A 43 0.13 -96.21 57.19
N THR A 44 0.64 -96.62 58.37
CA THR A 44 0.67 -98.00 58.84
C THR A 44 -0.55 -98.28 59.71
N VAL A 45 -1.41 -99.19 59.27
CA VAL A 45 -2.62 -99.67 59.98
C VAL A 45 -2.37 -101.10 60.49
N THR A 46 -2.69 -101.39 61.75
CA THR A 46 -2.63 -102.70 62.33
C THR A 46 -3.99 -103.37 62.32
N LEU A 47 -4.11 -104.55 61.68
CA LEU A 47 -5.30 -105.38 61.71
C LEU A 47 -5.19 -106.34 62.88
N TYR A 48 -6.18 -106.32 63.77
CA TYR A 48 -6.35 -107.20 64.86
C TYR A 48 -7.39 -108.25 64.50
N VAL A 49 -7.02 -109.56 64.49
CA VAL A 49 -7.91 -110.65 64.25
C VAL A 49 -8.02 -111.49 65.49
N SER A 50 -9.22 -111.61 66.06
CA SER A 50 -9.48 -112.34 67.30
C SER A 50 -10.50 -113.51 67.01
N ASP A 51 -10.18 -114.67 67.56
CA ASP A 51 -11.09 -115.79 67.56
C ASP A 51 -12.09 -115.73 68.70
N ALA A 52 -13.05 -116.66 68.79
CA ALA A 52 -14.02 -116.73 69.88
C ALA A 52 -13.42 -117.23 71.21
N SER A 53 -12.20 -117.73 71.24
CA SER A 53 -11.45 -118.10 72.44
C SER A 53 -10.59 -117.02 73.02
N GLY A 54 -10.58 -115.78 72.37
CA GLY A 54 -9.80 -114.69 72.80
C GLY A 54 -8.33 -114.60 72.29
N ASN A 55 -7.93 -115.50 71.44
CA ASN A 55 -6.60 -115.44 70.82
C ASN A 55 -6.56 -114.32 69.77
N VAL A 56 -5.56 -113.50 69.80
CA VAL A 56 -5.42 -112.35 68.89
C VAL A 56 -4.16 -112.52 68.06
N SER A 57 -4.31 -112.34 66.75
CA SER A 57 -3.20 -112.24 65.80
C SER A 57 -3.25 -110.87 65.18
N LEU A 58 -2.10 -110.28 64.88
CA LEU A 58 -2.02 -108.96 64.28
C LEU A 58 -1.08 -108.96 63.05
N CYS A 59 -1.44 -108.13 62.07
CA CYS A 59 -0.58 -107.82 60.94
C CYS A 59 -0.67 -106.36 60.61
N THR A 60 0.32 -105.77 59.98
CA THR A 60 0.36 -104.42 59.56
C THR A 60 0.13 -104.28 58.05
N ALA A 61 -0.70 -103.36 57.63
CA ALA A 61 -0.89 -102.96 56.22
C ALA A 61 -0.53 -101.49 55.99
N THR A 62 0.03 -101.20 54.88
CA THR A 62 0.25 -99.79 54.47
C THR A 62 -0.97 -99.27 53.70
N VAL A 63 -1.62 -98.25 54.24
CA VAL A 63 -2.70 -97.51 53.62
C VAL A 63 -2.11 -96.25 53.06
N THR A 64 -2.11 -96.07 51.75
CA THR A 64 -1.71 -94.84 51.07
C THR A 64 -2.92 -93.98 50.94
N VAL A 65 -2.97 -92.86 51.67
CA VAL A 65 -4.00 -91.85 51.60
C VAL A 65 -3.61 -90.83 50.51
N LEU A 66 -4.49 -90.68 49.54
CA LEU A 66 -4.29 -89.75 48.40
C LEU A 66 -5.41 -88.73 48.36
N ASP A 67 -5.01 -87.43 48.28
CA ASP A 67 -5.90 -86.39 47.88
C ASP A 67 -5.74 -86.14 46.39
N THR A 68 -6.84 -86.18 45.63
CA THR A 68 -6.92 -85.96 44.18
C THR A 68 -7.92 -84.91 43.81
N THR A 69 -8.46 -84.26 44.82
CA THR A 69 -9.44 -83.20 44.62
C THR A 69 -8.68 -81.87 44.36
N ALA A 70 -8.93 -81.31 43.24
CA ALA A 70 -8.31 -80.01 42.91
C ALA A 70 -9.04 -78.84 43.65
N PRO A 71 -8.32 -77.75 43.99
CA PRO A 71 -8.91 -76.59 44.60
C PRO A 71 -10.10 -76.01 43.78
N ILE A 72 -11.07 -75.45 44.46
CA ILE A 72 -12.15 -74.65 43.84
C ILE A 72 -11.63 -73.21 43.76
N VAL A 73 -11.31 -72.71 42.52
CA VAL A 73 -10.70 -71.41 42.27
C VAL A 73 -11.77 -70.38 41.89
N ASN A 74 -11.84 -69.33 42.64
CA ASN A 74 -12.73 -68.19 42.40
C ASN A 74 -11.94 -66.93 42.11
N CYS A 75 -12.25 -66.25 40.98
CA CYS A 75 -11.59 -64.96 40.58
C CYS A 75 -12.47 -63.76 40.82
N LEU A 76 -11.83 -62.66 41.27
CA LEU A 76 -12.34 -61.27 41.16
C LEU A 76 -11.84 -60.65 39.85
N SER A 77 -12.55 -59.65 39.37
CA SER A 77 -12.13 -58.82 38.24
C SER A 77 -11.90 -57.39 38.72
N PRO A 78 -10.72 -57.05 39.23
CA PRO A 78 -10.43 -55.78 39.84
C PRO A 78 -10.18 -54.70 38.81
N ILE A 79 -10.37 -53.39 39.23
CA ILE A 79 -9.88 -52.23 38.52
C ILE A 79 -8.55 -51.82 39.15
N ALA A 80 -7.51 -51.67 38.34
CA ALA A 80 -6.18 -51.27 38.73
C ALA A 80 -5.87 -49.85 38.21
N TYR A 81 -5.63 -48.90 39.08
CA TYR A 81 -5.37 -47.50 38.73
C TYR A 81 -3.87 -47.24 38.62
N LEU A 82 -3.45 -46.63 37.48
CA LEU A 82 -2.05 -46.25 37.28
C LEU A 82 -1.65 -45.12 38.21
N ASP A 83 -0.42 -45.16 38.69
CA ASP A 83 0.19 -44.11 39.49
C ASP A 83 0.75 -42.94 38.61
N ALA A 84 1.33 -41.93 39.23
CA ALA A 84 1.92 -40.78 38.57
C ALA A 84 3.14 -41.13 37.68
N LEU A 85 3.64 -42.37 37.73
CA LEU A 85 4.71 -42.85 36.86
C LEU A 85 4.16 -43.74 35.74
N GLY A 86 2.84 -43.90 35.68
CA GLY A 86 2.16 -44.73 34.68
C GLY A 86 2.27 -46.23 34.98
N ASN A 87 2.40 -46.66 36.25
CA ASN A 87 2.54 -48.05 36.66
C ASN A 87 1.50 -48.43 37.71
N VAL A 88 1.14 -49.73 37.77
CA VAL A 88 0.36 -50.32 38.85
C VAL A 88 0.76 -51.77 39.06
N SER A 89 0.77 -52.23 40.32
CA SER A 89 0.97 -53.61 40.68
C SER A 89 -0.26 -54.16 41.40
N ILE A 90 -0.59 -55.37 41.13
CA ILE A 90 -1.63 -56.15 41.81
C ILE A 90 -1.01 -57.31 42.55
N SER A 91 -1.67 -57.80 43.59
CA SER A 91 -1.32 -58.99 44.37
C SER A 91 -2.30 -60.09 44.10
N VAL A 92 -1.95 -61.31 44.60
CA VAL A 92 -2.90 -62.44 44.58
C VAL A 92 -4.22 -62.04 45.27
N ALA A 93 -4.17 -61.30 46.38
CA ALA A 93 -5.35 -60.93 47.14
C ALA A 93 -6.35 -60.03 46.32
N ASP A 94 -5.87 -59.36 45.33
CA ASP A 94 -6.72 -58.50 44.46
C ASP A 94 -7.52 -59.37 43.47
N VAL A 95 -7.04 -60.57 43.16
CA VAL A 95 -7.60 -61.49 42.14
C VAL A 95 -8.32 -62.68 42.73
N ASP A 96 -7.88 -63.16 43.91
CA ASP A 96 -8.50 -64.28 44.60
C ASP A 96 -9.77 -63.93 45.35
N ASN A 97 -10.89 -64.55 44.99
CA ASN A 97 -12.19 -64.35 45.64
C ASN A 97 -12.47 -65.44 46.67
N GLY A 98 -11.46 -65.84 47.48
CA GLY A 98 -11.59 -66.84 48.49
C GLY A 98 -11.63 -68.27 47.93
N SER A 99 -10.64 -68.59 47.12
CA SER A 99 -10.45 -69.97 46.65
C SER A 99 -10.27 -70.93 47.81
N THR A 100 -10.92 -72.09 47.77
CA THR A 100 -11.00 -73.10 48.81
C THR A 100 -10.54 -74.45 48.29
N ASP A 101 -10.18 -75.35 49.24
CA ASP A 101 -9.86 -76.75 48.97
C ASP A 101 -10.40 -77.60 50.08
N ASN A 102 -10.57 -78.93 49.84
CA ASN A 102 -11.01 -79.92 50.80
C ASN A 102 -9.94 -80.16 51.85
N CYS A 103 -8.64 -79.93 51.50
CA CYS A 103 -7.51 -80.04 52.41
C CYS A 103 -6.91 -78.72 52.76
N THR A 104 -5.84 -78.36 52.18
CA THR A 104 -5.15 -77.05 52.44
C THR A 104 -4.52 -76.60 51.15
N ILE A 105 -4.69 -75.31 50.87
CA ILE A 105 -4.01 -74.64 49.75
C ILE A 105 -2.54 -74.35 50.14
N ALA A 106 -1.59 -74.88 49.32
CA ALA A 106 -0.17 -74.69 49.47
C ALA A 106 0.32 -73.33 48.89
N SER A 107 -0.23 -72.98 47.72
CA SER A 107 0.19 -71.76 47.06
C SER A 107 -0.90 -71.19 46.18
N ARG A 108 -0.82 -69.87 46.02
CA ARG A 108 -1.59 -69.08 45.07
C ARG A 108 -0.62 -68.20 44.28
N THR A 109 -0.72 -68.21 42.98
CA THR A 109 0.12 -67.42 42.08
C THR A 109 -0.72 -66.79 40.99
N ILE A 110 -0.29 -65.61 40.47
CA ILE A 110 -0.91 -64.95 39.33
C ILE A 110 0.07 -64.89 38.16
N SER A 111 -0.44 -65.00 36.95
CA SER A 111 0.39 -65.02 35.74
C SER A 111 1.09 -63.71 35.44
N ARG A 112 0.51 -62.56 35.94
CA ARG A 112 1.06 -61.24 35.83
C ARG A 112 0.61 -60.36 37.01
N ASN A 113 1.54 -59.60 37.57
CA ASN A 113 1.29 -58.69 38.73
C ASN A 113 1.59 -57.23 38.49
N SER A 114 2.12 -56.84 37.32
CA SER A 114 2.46 -55.44 36.99
C SER A 114 1.93 -55.04 35.64
N PHE A 115 1.48 -53.80 35.57
CA PHE A 115 0.92 -53.18 34.36
C PHE A 115 1.44 -51.78 34.22
N ASP A 116 1.48 -51.28 33.00
CA ASP A 116 1.86 -49.93 32.60
C ASP A 116 0.86 -49.33 31.61
N CYS A 117 1.15 -48.13 31.09
CA CYS A 117 0.30 -47.42 30.15
C CYS A 117 -0.01 -48.22 28.84
N SER A 118 0.83 -49.19 28.50
CA SER A 118 0.58 -50.03 27.32
C SER A 118 -0.54 -51.07 27.54
N ASN A 119 -0.95 -51.22 28.80
CA ASN A 119 -1.95 -52.19 29.24
C ASN A 119 -3.30 -51.59 29.58
N LEU A 120 -3.54 -50.31 29.19
CA LEU A 120 -4.83 -49.66 29.41
C LEU A 120 -5.99 -50.51 28.85
N GLY A 121 -7.07 -50.64 29.66
CA GLY A 121 -8.24 -51.45 29.36
C GLY A 121 -8.19 -52.84 30.00
N PRO A 122 -8.94 -53.84 29.46
CA PRO A 122 -9.05 -55.17 30.02
C PRO A 122 -7.84 -56.06 29.72
N ASN A 123 -7.26 -56.66 30.77
CA ASN A 123 -6.15 -57.54 30.69
C ASN A 123 -6.51 -58.94 31.37
N SER A 124 -6.20 -60.02 30.73
CA SER A 124 -6.40 -61.42 31.31
C SER A 124 -5.27 -61.73 32.24
N VAL A 125 -5.60 -62.15 33.45
CA VAL A 125 -4.67 -62.66 34.46
C VAL A 125 -5.19 -63.98 34.95
N THR A 126 -4.34 -65.04 34.90
CA THR A 126 -4.69 -66.34 35.41
C THR A 126 -4.26 -66.52 36.89
N LEU A 127 -5.23 -66.76 37.75
CA LEU A 127 -4.95 -67.22 39.13
C LEU A 127 -4.77 -68.74 39.09
N ILE A 128 -3.65 -69.22 39.62
CA ILE A 128 -3.31 -70.63 39.76
C ILE A 128 -3.25 -70.91 41.25
N VAL A 129 -4.03 -71.89 41.68
CA VAL A 129 -4.08 -72.39 43.06
C VAL A 129 -3.61 -73.86 43.09
N THR A 130 -2.68 -74.12 44.01
CA THR A 130 -2.15 -75.50 44.18
C THR A 130 -2.35 -75.88 45.64
N ASP A 131 -2.89 -77.11 45.91
CA ASP A 131 -3.02 -77.70 47.22
C ASP A 131 -1.72 -78.31 47.73
N VAL A 132 -1.69 -78.81 48.97
CA VAL A 132 -0.53 -79.49 49.58
C VAL A 132 -0.24 -80.82 48.94
N SER A 133 -1.17 -81.41 48.23
CA SER A 133 -1.05 -82.71 47.52
C SER A 133 -0.55 -82.55 46.07
N GLY A 134 -0.46 -81.27 45.57
CA GLY A 134 0.01 -80.98 44.24
C GLY A 134 -1.10 -80.87 43.19
N ASN A 135 -2.38 -81.03 43.55
CA ASN A 135 -3.47 -80.78 42.61
C ASN A 135 -3.61 -79.25 42.31
N VAL A 136 -3.94 -78.96 41.08
CA VAL A 136 -3.95 -77.58 40.57
C VAL A 136 -5.27 -77.32 39.87
N ASP A 137 -5.81 -76.07 40.10
CA ASP A 137 -6.87 -75.55 39.31
C ASP A 137 -6.62 -74.03 39.09
N SER A 138 -7.30 -73.41 38.14
CA SER A 138 -7.11 -71.98 37.76
C SER A 138 -8.35 -71.37 37.29
N CYS A 139 -8.44 -70.03 37.43
CA CYS A 139 -9.45 -69.21 36.81
C CYS A 139 -8.83 -67.98 36.11
N ILE A 140 -9.54 -67.44 35.14
CA ILE A 140 -9.15 -66.22 34.45
C ILE A 140 -9.88 -65.01 35.03
N SER A 141 -9.12 -64.03 35.51
CA SER A 141 -9.56 -62.74 35.97
C SER A 141 -9.38 -61.74 34.86
N THR A 142 -10.31 -60.78 34.70
CA THR A 142 -10.16 -59.62 33.86
C THR A 142 -9.77 -58.43 34.74
N VAL A 143 -8.48 -58.04 34.69
CA VAL A 143 -7.97 -56.83 35.35
C VAL A 143 -8.14 -55.66 34.41
N THR A 144 -8.99 -54.65 34.77
CA THR A 144 -9.16 -53.44 34.00
C THR A 144 -8.18 -52.38 34.49
N VAL A 145 -7.16 -52.07 33.66
CA VAL A 145 -6.20 -50.99 33.94
C VAL A 145 -6.77 -49.66 33.48
N VAL A 146 -6.79 -48.68 34.37
CA VAL A 146 -7.37 -47.34 34.14
C VAL A 146 -6.37 -46.29 34.54
N ASP A 147 -6.22 -45.29 33.68
CA ASP A 147 -5.56 -44.04 34.01
C ASP A 147 -6.60 -42.94 34.27
N THR A 148 -6.50 -42.30 35.41
CA THR A 148 -7.35 -41.18 35.85
C THR A 148 -6.59 -39.91 36.13
N ILE A 149 -5.28 -39.91 35.79
CA ILE A 149 -4.42 -38.75 36.06
C ILE A 149 -4.53 -37.80 34.86
N ASN A 150 -4.87 -36.52 35.16
CA ASN A 150 -4.94 -35.50 34.14
C ASN A 150 -3.55 -35.10 33.66
N PRO A 151 -3.38 -34.80 32.35
CA PRO A 151 -2.15 -34.23 31.84
C PRO A 151 -1.76 -32.93 32.53
N ILE A 152 -0.48 -32.63 32.59
CA ILE A 152 0.03 -31.33 33.01
C ILE A 152 0.17 -30.44 31.80
N ALA A 153 -0.81 -29.53 31.60
CA ALA A 153 -0.78 -28.57 30.52
C ALA A 153 0.15 -27.40 30.85
N ARG A 154 1.09 -27.11 29.96
CA ARG A 154 2.05 -26.00 30.07
C ARG A 154 2.03 -25.17 28.81
N CYS A 155 1.70 -23.87 28.97
CA CYS A 155 1.67 -22.92 27.86
C CYS A 155 2.84 -21.93 27.94
N LYS A 156 3.29 -21.45 26.78
CA LYS A 156 4.18 -20.30 26.61
C LYS A 156 3.50 -19.26 25.73
N SER A 157 3.84 -17.98 25.93
CA SER A 157 3.42 -16.91 25.02
C SER A 157 4.16 -17.00 23.69
N ALA A 158 3.50 -16.59 22.61
CA ALA A 158 4.07 -16.55 21.27
C ALA A 158 3.84 -15.15 20.64
N THR A 159 4.78 -14.71 19.82
CA THR A 159 4.61 -13.53 18.95
C THR A 159 4.59 -14.02 17.52
N VAL A 160 3.59 -13.60 16.75
CA VAL A 160 3.38 -13.99 15.37
C VAL A 160 3.11 -12.77 14.50
N TYR A 161 3.44 -12.87 13.22
CA TYR A 161 3.40 -11.76 12.28
C TYR A 161 2.41 -12.07 11.16
N LEU A 162 1.59 -11.09 10.81
CA LEU A 162 0.69 -11.18 9.66
C LEU A 162 1.48 -11.26 8.35
N ASN A 163 0.99 -12.07 7.44
CA ASN A 163 1.53 -12.17 6.08
C ASN A 163 0.91 -11.10 5.16
N SER A 164 1.29 -11.10 3.89
CA SER A 164 0.79 -10.16 2.87
C SER A 164 -0.71 -10.26 2.58
N LEU A 165 -1.40 -11.28 3.10
CA LEU A 165 -2.86 -11.42 3.03
C LEU A 165 -3.56 -10.94 4.31
N GLY A 166 -2.80 -10.37 5.26
CA GLY A 166 -3.33 -9.97 6.55
C GLY A 166 -3.73 -11.12 7.46
N THR A 167 -3.10 -12.30 7.33
CA THR A 167 -3.44 -13.50 8.10
C THR A 167 -2.20 -14.18 8.67
N VAL A 168 -2.37 -14.90 9.79
CA VAL A 168 -1.36 -15.80 10.34
C VAL A 168 -2.04 -17.03 10.96
N ILE A 169 -1.39 -18.17 10.87
CA ILE A 169 -1.85 -19.44 11.44
C ILE A 169 -0.83 -19.89 12.48
N ILE A 170 -1.32 -20.40 13.62
CA ILE A 170 -0.52 -21.03 14.65
C ILE A 170 -0.88 -22.50 14.80
N THR A 171 0.05 -23.27 15.32
CA THR A 171 -0.10 -24.67 15.72
C THR A 171 0.01 -24.78 17.24
N SER A 172 -0.33 -25.95 17.80
CA SER A 172 -0.13 -26.22 19.23
C SER A 172 1.33 -26.12 19.66
N LEU A 173 2.27 -26.40 18.76
CA LEU A 173 3.72 -26.32 19.05
C LEU A 173 4.21 -24.91 19.30
N ASP A 174 3.52 -23.93 18.76
CA ASP A 174 3.89 -22.51 18.96
C ASP A 174 3.63 -22.07 20.39
N VAL A 175 2.63 -22.67 21.06
CA VAL A 175 2.18 -22.28 22.40
C VAL A 175 2.41 -23.36 23.47
N ASP A 176 2.73 -24.60 23.10
CA ASP A 176 3.08 -25.63 24.04
C ASP A 176 4.49 -25.41 24.62
N ASN A 177 4.59 -25.47 25.93
CA ASN A 177 5.84 -25.37 26.69
C ASN A 177 6.27 -26.69 27.30
N GLY A 178 6.06 -27.81 26.59
CA GLY A 178 6.38 -29.14 27.05
C GLY A 178 5.34 -29.68 28.02
N SER A 179 4.10 -29.79 27.63
CA SER A 179 3.05 -30.46 28.37
C SER A 179 3.42 -31.95 28.53
N THR A 180 3.10 -32.55 29.66
CA THR A 180 3.46 -33.92 30.01
C THR A 180 2.28 -34.67 30.61
N ASP A 181 2.34 -36.01 30.53
CA ASP A 181 1.43 -36.90 31.19
C ASP A 181 2.17 -38.18 31.62
N ASN A 182 1.58 -38.98 32.56
CA ASN A 182 2.12 -40.24 33.00
C ASN A 182 2.02 -41.34 31.91
N CYS A 183 1.00 -41.23 31.02
CA CYS A 183 0.74 -42.18 29.94
C CYS A 183 0.87 -41.61 28.54
N ASN A 184 1.56 -40.51 28.35
CA ASN A 184 1.70 -39.76 27.11
C ASN A 184 0.50 -38.82 26.82
N ILE A 185 0.67 -38.00 25.80
CA ILE A 185 -0.35 -37.08 25.31
C ILE A 185 -0.81 -37.59 23.93
N THR A 186 -2.13 -37.67 23.74
CA THR A 186 -2.72 -38.05 22.45
C THR A 186 -2.96 -36.84 21.57
N THR A 187 -3.51 -35.74 22.12
CA THR A 187 -3.85 -34.56 21.34
C THR A 187 -3.57 -33.25 22.10
N LEU A 188 -3.16 -32.23 21.31
CA LEU A 188 -3.07 -30.83 21.71
C LEU A 188 -4.00 -30.02 20.80
N THR A 189 -5.05 -29.46 21.33
CA THR A 189 -6.01 -28.66 20.56
C THR A 189 -6.04 -27.22 21.04
N LEU A 190 -6.19 -26.28 20.09
CA LEU A 190 -6.26 -24.87 20.38
C LEU A 190 -7.69 -24.36 20.21
N SER A 191 -8.08 -23.43 21.07
CA SER A 191 -9.38 -22.74 20.94
C SER A 191 -9.45 -21.90 19.66
N ARG A 192 -8.28 -21.50 19.12
CA ARG A 192 -8.13 -20.72 17.91
C ARG A 192 -6.76 -20.96 17.28
N THR A 193 -6.74 -21.09 15.95
CA THR A 193 -5.51 -21.37 15.18
C THR A 193 -5.18 -20.29 14.15
N SER A 194 -6.10 -19.36 13.83
CA SER A 194 -5.90 -18.33 12.83
C SER A 194 -6.25 -16.94 13.36
N PHE A 195 -5.49 -15.93 12.88
CA PHE A 195 -5.69 -14.54 13.22
C PHE A 195 -5.63 -13.71 11.95
N THR A 196 -6.31 -12.56 12.00
CA THR A 196 -6.40 -11.57 10.94
C THR A 196 -6.01 -10.20 11.48
N CYS A 197 -6.08 -9.17 10.64
CA CYS A 197 -5.81 -7.78 11.03
C CYS A 197 -6.67 -7.29 12.20
N SER A 198 -7.88 -7.85 12.37
CA SER A 198 -8.76 -7.46 13.48
C SER A 198 -8.29 -7.90 14.85
N GLU A 199 -7.34 -8.84 14.88
CA GLU A 199 -6.79 -9.42 16.10
C GLU A 199 -5.35 -8.98 16.39
N VAL A 200 -4.87 -7.92 15.75
CA VAL A 200 -3.56 -7.36 16.09
C VAL A 200 -3.53 -6.93 17.56
N GLY A 201 -2.49 -7.38 18.26
CA GLY A 201 -2.33 -7.22 19.69
C GLY A 201 -2.35 -8.55 20.44
N PRO A 202 -2.50 -8.54 21.79
CA PRO A 202 -2.51 -9.73 22.63
C PRO A 202 -3.85 -10.47 22.56
N ASN A 203 -3.80 -11.79 22.26
CA ASN A 203 -4.95 -12.66 22.18
C ASN A 203 -4.77 -13.86 23.12
N ASN A 204 -5.78 -14.20 23.90
CA ASN A 204 -5.78 -15.40 24.73
C ASN A 204 -6.16 -16.62 23.89
N VAL A 205 -5.32 -17.64 23.91
CA VAL A 205 -5.51 -18.92 23.26
C VAL A 205 -5.47 -20.01 24.30
N THR A 206 -6.56 -20.74 24.48
CA THR A 206 -6.61 -21.90 25.35
C THR A 206 -6.12 -23.14 24.59
N MET A 207 -5.11 -23.82 25.16
CA MET A 207 -4.66 -25.11 24.70
C MET A 207 -5.25 -26.18 25.61
N VAL A 208 -5.90 -27.16 25.03
CA VAL A 208 -6.42 -28.36 25.72
C VAL A 208 -5.51 -29.54 25.38
N VAL A 209 -5.08 -30.20 26.43
CA VAL A 209 -4.21 -31.39 26.38
C VAL A 209 -5.05 -32.60 26.76
N THR A 210 -5.03 -33.67 25.95
CA THR A 210 -5.79 -34.89 26.19
C THR A 210 -4.84 -36.10 26.13
N ASP A 211 -4.96 -37.02 27.12
CA ASP A 211 -4.22 -38.26 27.18
C ASP A 211 -4.94 -39.44 26.40
N PRO A 212 -4.37 -40.66 26.34
CA PRO A 212 -5.00 -41.80 25.73
C PRO A 212 -6.26 -42.32 26.45
N SER A 213 -6.41 -42.01 27.73
CA SER A 213 -7.57 -42.41 28.55
C SER A 213 -8.72 -41.41 28.44
N GLY A 214 -8.49 -40.26 27.82
CA GLY A 214 -9.50 -39.20 27.66
C GLY A 214 -9.49 -38.19 28.82
N ASN A 215 -8.53 -38.23 29.75
CA ASN A 215 -8.38 -37.21 30.76
C ASN A 215 -7.87 -35.95 30.12
N VAL A 216 -8.31 -34.79 30.57
CA VAL A 216 -8.04 -33.48 29.96
C VAL A 216 -7.56 -32.45 30.99
N ASN A 217 -6.70 -31.57 30.51
CA ASN A 217 -6.32 -30.36 31.22
C ASN A 217 -6.08 -29.21 30.23
N SER A 218 -6.01 -28.00 30.67
CA SER A 218 -5.82 -26.84 29.78
C SER A 218 -4.96 -25.75 30.40
N CYS A 219 -4.35 -24.94 29.55
CA CYS A 219 -3.66 -23.71 29.92
C CYS A 219 -3.97 -22.61 28.91
N VAL A 220 -3.69 -21.36 29.26
CA VAL A 220 -3.89 -20.19 28.39
C VAL A 220 -2.54 -19.62 28.01
N ALA A 221 -2.32 -19.47 26.71
CA ALA A 221 -1.19 -18.75 26.13
C ALA A 221 -1.64 -17.36 25.69
N ILE A 222 -0.75 -16.37 25.77
CA ILE A 222 -0.95 -15.07 25.14
C ILE A 222 -0.24 -15.11 23.77
N VAL A 223 -1.00 -15.02 22.70
CA VAL A 223 -0.49 -14.88 21.35
C VAL A 223 -0.57 -13.40 20.94
N THR A 224 0.58 -12.77 20.81
CA THR A 224 0.68 -11.39 20.35
C THR A 224 0.81 -11.40 18.82
N VAL A 225 -0.23 -10.89 18.15
CA VAL A 225 -0.25 -10.73 16.69
C VAL A 225 0.26 -9.35 16.36
N LEU A 226 1.21 -9.27 15.43
CA LEU A 226 1.79 -8.01 14.96
C LEU A 226 1.63 -7.88 13.45
N ASP A 227 1.29 -6.69 13.01
CA ASP A 227 1.49 -6.26 11.64
C ASP A 227 2.77 -5.43 11.56
N THR A 228 3.67 -5.84 10.69
CA THR A 228 4.97 -5.19 10.46
C THR A 228 5.22 -4.92 8.99
N LEU A 229 4.23 -5.22 8.15
CA LEU A 229 4.31 -4.96 6.73
C LEU A 229 3.90 -3.51 6.47
N ALA A 230 4.77 -2.79 5.79
CA ALA A 230 4.45 -1.43 5.40
C ALA A 230 3.63 -1.43 4.09
N PRO A 231 2.75 -0.42 3.89
CA PRO A 231 1.95 -0.28 2.69
C PRO A 231 2.77 -0.33 1.40
N THR A 232 2.23 -0.92 0.36
CA THR A 232 2.73 -0.76 -1.01
C THR A 232 2.20 0.55 -1.56
N VAL A 233 3.08 1.54 -1.75
CA VAL A 233 2.72 2.87 -2.19
C VAL A 233 2.87 3.00 -3.69
N VAL A 234 1.84 3.53 -4.34
CA VAL A 234 1.81 3.80 -5.79
C VAL A 234 1.54 5.28 -5.98
N CYS A 235 2.46 5.97 -6.65
CA CYS A 235 2.31 7.39 -7.00
C CYS A 235 1.89 7.54 -8.46
N GLN A 236 1.14 8.62 -8.76
CA GLN A 236 0.88 9.08 -10.12
C GLN A 236 1.37 10.52 -10.30
N ASN A 237 1.89 10.81 -11.49
CA ASN A 237 2.25 12.17 -11.89
C ASN A 237 1.00 12.91 -12.33
N ILE A 238 0.96 14.22 -12.05
CA ILE A 238 -0.15 15.09 -12.44
C ILE A 238 0.37 16.40 -13.03
N THR A 239 -0.50 17.05 -13.79
CA THR A 239 -0.32 18.43 -14.24
C THR A 239 -1.40 19.29 -13.61
N ILE A 240 -1.02 20.42 -13.06
CA ILE A 240 -1.93 21.42 -12.48
C ILE A 240 -1.68 22.77 -13.12
N LYS A 241 -2.70 23.62 -13.12
CA LYS A 241 -2.65 24.95 -13.69
C LYS A 241 -2.81 25.99 -12.60
N LEU A 242 -2.05 27.08 -12.74
CA LEU A 242 -2.20 28.24 -11.84
C LEU A 242 -3.50 28.96 -12.12
N ASP A 243 -4.10 29.49 -11.08
CA ASP A 243 -5.30 30.33 -11.17
C ASP A 243 -4.92 31.81 -11.48
N SER A 244 -5.93 32.68 -11.58
CA SER A 244 -5.73 34.11 -11.83
C SER A 244 -4.95 34.84 -10.73
N ASN A 245 -4.63 34.20 -9.61
CA ASN A 245 -3.78 34.79 -8.56
C ASN A 245 -2.36 34.16 -8.59
N GLY A 246 -2.04 33.36 -9.60
CA GLY A 246 -0.78 32.67 -9.71
C GLY A 246 -0.61 31.54 -8.69
N SER A 247 -1.70 30.86 -8.31
CA SER A 247 -1.71 29.84 -7.26
C SER A 247 -2.42 28.57 -7.70
N ALA A 248 -1.95 27.43 -7.19
CA ALA A 248 -2.63 26.14 -7.33
C ALA A 248 -2.41 25.29 -6.08
N SER A 249 -3.28 24.34 -5.84
CA SER A 249 -3.13 23.41 -4.72
C SER A 249 -3.52 21.99 -5.11
N ILE A 250 -2.91 21.03 -4.42
CA ILE A 250 -3.24 19.60 -4.53
C ILE A 250 -3.59 19.04 -3.15
N VAL A 251 -4.28 17.92 -3.15
CA VAL A 251 -4.42 17.05 -2.00
C VAL A 251 -3.65 15.74 -2.23
N ALA A 252 -3.40 14.97 -1.18
CA ALA A 252 -2.63 13.74 -1.29
C ALA A 252 -3.22 12.75 -2.29
N LEU A 253 -4.56 12.70 -2.39
CA LEU A 253 -5.27 11.80 -3.30
C LEU A 253 -5.07 12.14 -4.80
N ASP A 254 -4.67 13.35 -5.13
CA ASP A 254 -4.42 13.73 -6.52
C ASP A 254 -3.18 12.99 -7.09
N VAL A 255 -2.19 12.74 -6.23
CA VAL A 255 -0.93 12.06 -6.58
C VAL A 255 -0.89 10.59 -6.12
N GLU A 256 -1.99 10.10 -5.57
CA GLU A 256 -2.18 8.72 -5.12
C GLU A 256 -2.64 7.86 -6.30
N GLY A 257 -1.95 6.75 -6.56
CA GLY A 257 -2.14 5.90 -7.74
C GLY A 257 -2.72 4.51 -7.47
N GLY A 258 -3.34 4.29 -6.29
CA GLY A 258 -3.89 2.99 -5.88
C GLY A 258 -2.99 2.24 -4.91
N SER A 259 -2.48 2.93 -3.89
CA SER A 259 -1.72 2.32 -2.79
C SER A 259 -2.59 1.36 -1.99
N PHE A 260 -1.99 0.29 -1.50
CA PHE A 260 -2.69 -0.75 -0.73
C PHE A 260 -1.82 -1.31 0.38
N ASP A 261 -2.47 -1.93 1.36
CA ASP A 261 -1.84 -2.60 2.49
C ASP A 261 -2.52 -3.93 2.78
N ASN A 262 -1.83 -4.85 3.49
CA ASN A 262 -2.36 -6.15 3.89
C ASN A 262 -3.49 -6.05 4.92
N CYS A 263 -3.50 -4.97 5.71
CA CYS A 263 -4.54 -4.72 6.72
C CYS A 263 -5.42 -3.52 6.36
N ALA A 264 -4.95 -2.34 6.52
CA ALA A 264 -5.66 -1.13 6.09
C ALA A 264 -4.75 0.10 6.15
N ILE A 265 -5.00 1.06 5.28
CA ILE A 265 -4.35 2.36 5.30
C ILE A 265 -5.06 3.27 6.30
N ALA A 266 -4.28 3.88 7.20
CA ALA A 266 -4.76 4.86 8.17
C ALA A 266 -4.65 6.30 7.67
N SER A 267 -3.59 6.63 6.94
CA SER A 267 -3.38 7.98 6.43
C SER A 267 -2.56 8.02 5.15
N ILE A 268 -2.86 9.02 4.33
CA ILE A 268 -2.13 9.36 3.11
C ILE A 268 -1.83 10.86 3.18
N VAL A 269 -0.55 11.23 3.11
CA VAL A 269 -0.10 12.61 3.27
C VAL A 269 0.91 12.94 2.18
N VAL A 270 0.81 14.14 1.59
CA VAL A 270 1.79 14.69 0.68
C VAL A 270 2.57 15.83 1.37
N ASN A 271 3.87 15.91 1.12
CA ASN A 271 4.76 16.86 1.79
C ASN A 271 4.60 18.32 1.32
N LYS A 272 4.03 18.54 0.13
CA LYS A 272 3.79 19.86 -0.45
C LYS A 272 2.43 19.88 -1.13
N THR A 273 1.59 20.86 -0.73
CA THR A 273 0.21 20.98 -1.21
C THR A 273 -0.04 22.25 -2.02
N ASN A 274 0.80 23.29 -1.85
CA ASN A 274 0.59 24.59 -2.48
C ASN A 274 1.71 24.86 -3.48
N PHE A 275 1.35 25.48 -4.57
CA PHE A 275 2.22 25.86 -5.68
C PHE A 275 1.90 27.28 -6.11
N ASP A 276 2.91 27.98 -6.58
CA ASP A 276 2.83 29.33 -7.10
C ASP A 276 3.71 29.48 -8.35
N CYS A 277 3.81 30.66 -8.87
CA CYS A 277 4.60 30.96 -10.06
C CYS A 277 6.09 30.58 -9.94
N SER A 278 6.65 30.57 -8.74
CA SER A 278 8.03 30.10 -8.52
C SER A 278 8.21 28.60 -8.72
N ASN A 279 7.10 27.88 -8.84
CA ASN A 279 7.07 26.42 -9.01
C ASN A 279 6.72 26.00 -10.45
N LEU A 280 6.73 26.91 -11.42
CA LEU A 280 6.49 26.54 -12.82
C LEU A 280 7.40 25.42 -13.28
N GLY A 281 6.86 24.48 -14.05
CA GLY A 281 7.54 23.27 -14.50
C GLY A 281 7.41 22.09 -13.54
N ALA A 282 8.36 21.16 -13.57
CA ALA A 282 8.34 19.90 -12.84
C ALA A 282 8.77 20.07 -11.37
N ASN A 283 7.88 19.70 -10.45
CA ASN A 283 8.13 19.69 -9.01
C ASN A 283 8.00 18.26 -8.49
N THR A 284 8.94 17.82 -7.66
CA THR A 284 8.86 16.53 -7.00
C THR A 284 8.15 16.67 -5.66
N VAL A 285 7.11 15.89 -5.45
CA VAL A 285 6.42 15.73 -4.17
C VAL A 285 6.59 14.31 -3.64
N ILE A 286 6.55 14.16 -2.33
CA ILE A 286 6.66 12.87 -1.65
C ILE A 286 5.31 12.55 -1.01
N LEU A 287 4.73 11.42 -1.43
CA LEU A 287 3.56 10.83 -0.81
C LEU A 287 4.01 9.85 0.27
N THR A 288 3.46 9.97 1.47
CA THR A 288 3.65 9.06 2.59
C THR A 288 2.32 8.39 2.90
N VAL A 289 2.33 7.07 2.89
CA VAL A 289 1.17 6.23 3.25
C VAL A 289 1.53 5.47 4.52
N THR A 290 0.65 5.52 5.51
CA THR A 290 0.82 4.86 6.81
C THR A 290 -0.38 3.96 7.07
N ASP A 291 -0.13 2.72 7.52
CA ASP A 291 -1.15 1.77 7.92
C ASP A 291 -1.72 2.04 9.32
N LEU A 292 -2.67 1.20 9.76
CA LEU A 292 -3.28 1.30 11.10
C LEU A 292 -2.33 1.00 12.26
N TYR A 293 -1.20 0.35 11.98
CA TYR A 293 -0.26 -0.12 13.00
C TYR A 293 1.04 0.69 13.01
N GLY A 294 1.12 1.73 12.15
CA GLY A 294 2.20 2.71 12.15
C GLY A 294 3.34 2.37 11.20
N ASN A 295 3.24 1.32 10.39
CA ASN A 295 4.22 1.07 9.35
C ASN A 295 3.96 2.04 8.18
N ALA A 296 5.01 2.59 7.61
CA ALA A 296 4.90 3.62 6.58
C ALA A 296 5.84 3.37 5.41
N SER A 297 5.37 3.73 4.23
CA SER A 297 6.16 3.75 3.00
C SER A 297 5.95 5.05 2.25
N THR A 298 6.86 5.37 1.33
CA THR A 298 6.82 6.60 0.54
C THR A 298 7.06 6.31 -0.92
N CYS A 299 6.51 7.17 -1.80
CA CYS A 299 6.89 7.27 -3.19
C CYS A 299 7.00 8.73 -3.62
N SER A 300 7.60 8.97 -4.78
CA SER A 300 7.75 10.32 -5.36
C SER A 300 6.88 10.44 -6.59
N ALA A 301 6.13 11.56 -6.68
CA ALA A 301 5.37 11.96 -7.86
C ALA A 301 5.90 13.28 -8.41
N THR A 302 5.74 13.47 -9.70
CA THR A 302 6.01 14.74 -10.36
C THR A 302 4.69 15.50 -10.51
N VAL A 303 4.65 16.71 -9.97
CA VAL A 303 3.60 17.70 -10.20
C VAL A 303 4.14 18.72 -11.20
N THR A 304 3.62 18.70 -12.42
CA THR A 304 3.96 19.70 -13.43
C THR A 304 3.01 20.89 -13.25
N VAL A 305 3.57 22.05 -12.93
CA VAL A 305 2.82 23.31 -12.77
C VAL A 305 2.90 24.08 -14.09
N GLU A 306 1.76 24.43 -14.63
CA GLU A 306 1.65 25.18 -15.87
C GLU A 306 0.90 26.50 -15.62
N ASP A 307 1.35 27.54 -16.32
CA ASP A 307 0.61 28.78 -16.46
C ASP A 307 0.03 28.84 -17.88
N ASP A 308 -1.28 28.80 -18.01
CA ASP A 308 -1.99 28.89 -19.29
C ASP A 308 -2.82 30.18 -19.39
N ILE A 309 -2.65 31.11 -18.47
CA ILE A 309 -3.33 32.39 -18.47
C ILE A 309 -2.49 33.35 -19.28
N ALA A 310 -3.11 33.92 -20.35
CA ALA A 310 -2.44 34.89 -21.19
C ALA A 310 -2.36 36.24 -20.47
N PRO A 311 -1.27 37.00 -20.66
CA PRO A 311 -1.15 38.34 -20.10
C PRO A 311 -2.27 39.25 -20.62
N ILE A 312 -2.77 40.14 -19.78
CA ILE A 312 -3.73 41.19 -20.17
C ILE A 312 -2.93 42.39 -20.56
N VAL A 313 -3.13 42.86 -21.81
CA VAL A 313 -2.47 44.02 -22.37
C VAL A 313 -3.48 45.16 -22.55
N TYR A 314 -3.13 46.32 -22.06
CA TYR A 314 -3.96 47.54 -22.17
C TYR A 314 -3.31 48.52 -23.15
N CYS A 315 -3.94 48.69 -24.29
CA CYS A 315 -3.50 49.68 -25.27
C CYS A 315 -3.87 51.09 -24.85
N PRO A 316 -3.06 52.11 -25.24
CA PRO A 316 -3.41 53.50 -25.10
C PRO A 316 -4.61 53.86 -26.02
N ALA A 317 -5.24 55.00 -25.79
CA ALA A 317 -6.24 55.55 -26.70
C ALA A 317 -5.62 55.89 -28.07
N ASP A 318 -6.47 55.93 -29.09
CA ASP A 318 -6.09 56.38 -30.41
C ASP A 318 -5.31 57.68 -30.40
N LYS A 319 -4.32 57.79 -31.29
CA LYS A 319 -3.41 58.94 -31.33
C LYS A 319 -3.53 59.67 -32.65
N GLN A 320 -3.29 60.99 -32.59
CA GLN A 320 -3.17 61.85 -33.77
C GLN A 320 -1.72 62.31 -33.92
N ARG A 321 -1.22 62.28 -35.13
CA ARG A 321 0.12 62.76 -35.51
C ARG A 321 0.05 63.61 -36.75
N VAL A 322 0.82 64.72 -36.74
CA VAL A 322 0.96 65.58 -37.88
C VAL A 322 2.34 65.40 -38.46
N VAL A 323 2.41 64.97 -39.70
CA VAL A 323 3.66 64.81 -40.43
C VAL A 323 3.80 65.95 -41.44
N LYS A 324 4.92 66.73 -41.36
CA LYS A 324 5.25 67.84 -42.23
C LYS A 324 6.48 67.41 -43.06
N ASN A 325 6.25 66.78 -44.18
CA ASN A 325 7.32 66.45 -45.13
C ASN A 325 6.77 66.30 -46.56
N THR A 326 7.64 66.31 -47.54
CA THR A 326 7.28 66.26 -48.96
C THR A 326 6.59 64.96 -49.39
N ASN A 327 6.81 63.83 -48.69
CA ASN A 327 6.41 62.52 -49.09
C ASN A 327 5.33 61.88 -48.20
N CYS A 328 4.83 62.62 -47.18
CA CYS A 328 3.93 62.03 -46.16
C CYS A 328 4.49 60.76 -45.49
N ALA A 329 5.78 60.71 -45.34
CA ALA A 329 6.46 59.58 -44.71
C ALA A 329 6.33 59.68 -43.19
N TYR A 330 5.56 58.77 -42.58
CA TYR A 330 5.46 58.62 -41.14
C TYR A 330 6.43 57.52 -40.70
N ILE A 331 7.21 57.82 -39.69
CA ILE A 331 8.06 56.81 -39.03
C ILE A 331 7.33 56.34 -37.81
N VAL A 332 7.00 55.03 -37.76
CA VAL A 332 6.30 54.42 -36.63
C VAL A 332 7.08 54.63 -35.37
N GLU A 333 6.47 55.22 -34.36
CA GLU A 333 7.06 55.41 -33.04
C GLU A 333 7.13 54.11 -32.24
N ASP A 334 7.97 54.04 -31.21
CA ASP A 334 7.95 52.98 -30.22
C ASP A 334 6.87 53.29 -29.18
N PHE A 335 5.83 52.45 -29.16
CA PHE A 335 4.71 52.55 -28.22
C PHE A 335 4.80 51.56 -27.08
N ILE A 336 5.80 50.66 -27.07
CA ILE A 336 5.93 49.58 -26.04
C ILE A 336 6.01 50.18 -24.63
N GLY A 337 6.72 51.32 -24.49
CA GLY A 337 6.85 52.01 -23.20
C GLY A 337 5.57 52.65 -22.64
N GLU A 338 4.50 52.72 -23.43
CA GLU A 338 3.20 53.28 -23.03
C GLU A 338 2.17 52.20 -22.66
N ILE A 339 2.55 50.89 -22.81
CA ILE A 339 1.66 49.75 -22.63
C ILE A 339 1.62 49.37 -21.16
N ALA A 340 0.41 49.28 -20.59
CA ALA A 340 0.20 48.66 -19.30
C ALA A 340 -0.12 47.16 -19.50
N ILE A 341 0.58 46.30 -18.74
CA ILE A 341 0.38 44.87 -18.76
C ILE A 341 0.08 44.38 -17.36
N TRP A 342 -0.66 43.32 -17.29
CA TRP A 342 -0.89 42.55 -16.08
C TRP A 342 -0.85 41.08 -16.42
N ASP A 343 -0.18 40.29 -15.59
CA ASP A 343 -0.12 38.85 -15.67
C ASP A 343 -0.28 38.24 -14.28
N ASN A 344 -0.78 36.99 -14.17
CA ASN A 344 -1.01 36.33 -12.90
C ASN A 344 0.30 35.92 -12.21
N CYS A 345 1.36 35.70 -13.00
CA CYS A 345 2.67 35.32 -12.46
C CYS A 345 3.62 36.52 -12.36
N SER A 346 3.98 37.10 -13.45
CA SER A 346 4.87 38.28 -13.47
C SER A 346 4.76 39.06 -14.77
N SER A 347 4.48 40.31 -14.67
CA SER A 347 4.50 41.23 -15.83
C SER A 347 5.93 41.47 -16.37
N ASP A 348 6.96 41.22 -15.57
CA ASP A 348 8.36 41.42 -15.98
C ASP A 348 8.85 40.34 -16.97
N ASP A 349 8.18 39.19 -16.98
CA ASP A 349 8.48 38.07 -17.87
C ASP A 349 7.68 38.11 -19.18
N VAL A 350 6.82 39.12 -19.36
CA VAL A 350 6.02 39.30 -20.56
C VAL A 350 6.85 40.00 -21.64
N VAL A 351 6.98 39.34 -22.77
CA VAL A 351 7.65 39.91 -23.96
C VAL A 351 6.64 40.66 -24.81
N LEU A 352 6.89 41.96 -25.00
CA LEU A 352 6.07 42.82 -25.84
C LEU A 352 6.68 42.94 -27.24
N SER A 353 5.84 42.92 -28.25
CA SER A 353 6.18 43.23 -29.63
C SER A 353 5.12 44.13 -30.26
N GLN A 354 5.56 44.96 -31.23
CA GLN A 354 4.74 45.94 -31.91
C GLN A 354 4.73 45.66 -33.40
N SER A 355 3.56 45.79 -34.04
CA SER A 355 3.43 45.68 -35.49
C SER A 355 2.53 46.83 -36.02
N PRO A 356 2.98 47.64 -36.99
CA PRO A 356 4.34 47.67 -37.58
C PRO A 356 5.42 47.98 -36.52
N ALA A 357 6.63 47.48 -36.74
CA ALA A 357 7.76 47.71 -35.83
C ALA A 357 8.14 49.19 -35.77
N ALA A 358 8.62 49.64 -34.60
CA ALA A 358 9.18 50.97 -34.42
C ALA A 358 10.28 51.23 -35.47
N GLY A 359 10.32 52.42 -36.03
CA GLY A 359 11.24 52.82 -37.08
C GLY A 359 10.79 52.43 -38.49
N THR A 360 9.68 51.71 -38.65
CA THR A 360 9.10 51.38 -39.98
C THR A 360 8.61 52.66 -40.63
N GLN A 361 9.07 52.95 -41.85
CA GLN A 361 8.60 54.08 -42.65
C GLN A 361 7.35 53.66 -43.43
N LEU A 362 6.27 54.43 -43.26
CA LEU A 362 5.01 54.25 -43.95
C LEU A 362 4.66 55.53 -44.72
N LEU A 363 4.07 55.35 -45.88
CA LEU A 363 3.55 56.48 -46.68
C LEU A 363 2.05 56.60 -46.39
N LEU A 364 1.69 57.57 -45.55
CA LEU A 364 0.31 57.74 -45.06
C LEU A 364 -0.19 59.13 -45.40
N GLU A 365 -1.24 59.23 -46.17
CA GLU A 365 -1.91 60.49 -46.50
C GLU A 365 -3.29 60.56 -45.87
N ASN A 366 -3.41 61.23 -44.71
CA ASN A 366 -4.68 61.40 -43.99
C ASN A 366 -5.46 60.12 -43.74
N VAL A 367 -4.75 59.09 -43.29
CA VAL A 367 -5.30 57.77 -43.01
C VAL A 367 -4.87 57.29 -41.61
N SER A 368 -5.63 56.36 -41.05
CA SER A 368 -5.27 55.70 -39.81
C SER A 368 -4.34 54.52 -40.10
N GLN A 369 -3.37 54.34 -39.23
CA GLN A 369 -2.54 53.15 -39.14
C GLN A 369 -2.86 52.41 -37.86
N THR A 370 -3.32 51.16 -37.98
CA THR A 370 -3.50 50.30 -36.81
C THR A 370 -2.13 49.86 -36.29
N ILE A 371 -1.89 50.11 -35.02
CA ILE A 371 -0.75 49.55 -34.28
C ILE A 371 -1.26 48.41 -33.43
N THR A 372 -0.72 47.20 -33.64
CA THR A 372 -1.03 46.01 -32.84
C THR A 372 0.11 45.74 -31.91
N ILE A 373 -0.18 45.57 -30.62
CA ILE A 373 0.75 45.17 -29.59
C ILE A 373 0.42 43.71 -29.31
N THR A 374 1.44 42.84 -29.29
CA THR A 374 1.36 41.46 -28.87
C THR A 374 2.16 41.30 -27.61
N ALA A 375 1.53 40.74 -26.57
CA ALA A 375 2.15 40.36 -25.31
C ALA A 375 2.22 38.83 -25.24
N ILE A 376 3.41 38.29 -24.99
CA ILE A 376 3.66 36.87 -24.88
C ILE A 376 4.25 36.60 -23.50
N ASP A 377 3.62 35.69 -22.72
CA ASP A 377 4.21 35.21 -21.49
C ASP A 377 5.38 34.27 -21.82
N ALA A 378 6.59 34.67 -21.39
CA ALA A 378 7.82 33.92 -21.70
C ALA A 378 8.05 32.73 -20.73
N ASN A 379 7.46 32.77 -19.55
CA ASN A 379 7.63 31.75 -18.53
C ASN A 379 6.51 30.70 -18.49
N GLY A 380 5.38 30.99 -19.14
CA GLY A 380 4.27 30.05 -19.25
C GLY A 380 4.38 29.12 -20.47
N THR A 381 3.24 28.71 -20.97
CA THR A 381 3.12 27.88 -22.18
C THR A 381 3.31 28.68 -23.48
N GLY A 382 3.75 29.92 -23.39
CA GLY A 382 3.83 30.87 -24.51
C GLY A 382 2.47 31.49 -24.84
N ASN A 383 1.60 31.62 -23.85
CA ASN A 383 0.30 32.25 -23.96
C ASN A 383 0.45 33.69 -24.41
N SER A 384 -0.44 34.16 -25.27
CA SER A 384 -0.34 35.49 -25.80
C SER A 384 -1.69 36.18 -25.90
N SER A 385 -1.66 37.50 -25.80
CA SER A 385 -2.79 38.36 -26.04
C SER A 385 -2.38 39.56 -26.91
N THR A 386 -3.33 40.18 -27.50
CA THR A 386 -3.11 41.35 -28.36
C THR A 386 -4.07 42.47 -28.02
N CYS A 387 -3.61 43.68 -28.17
CA CYS A 387 -4.48 44.83 -28.27
C CYS A 387 -4.07 45.72 -29.45
N SER A 388 -4.93 46.60 -29.92
CA SER A 388 -4.64 47.50 -31.00
C SER A 388 -5.28 48.89 -30.79
N PHE A 389 -4.68 49.89 -31.38
CA PHE A 389 -5.18 51.25 -31.39
C PHE A 389 -4.80 51.89 -32.71
N GLU A 390 -5.47 53.01 -33.04
CA GLU A 390 -5.26 53.72 -34.28
C GLU A 390 -4.34 54.93 -34.08
N VAL A 391 -3.42 55.11 -35.03
CA VAL A 391 -2.64 56.35 -35.18
C VAL A 391 -3.11 57.03 -36.47
N TYR A 392 -3.89 58.12 -36.32
CA TYR A 392 -4.29 58.92 -37.46
C TYR A 392 -3.14 59.88 -37.82
N VAL A 393 -2.71 59.81 -39.09
CA VAL A 393 -1.61 60.62 -39.58
C VAL A 393 -2.16 61.69 -40.53
N GLU A 394 -2.17 62.94 -40.07
CA GLU A 394 -2.44 64.11 -40.92
C GLU A 394 -1.16 64.48 -41.62
N CYS A 395 -1.19 64.46 -42.95
CA CYS A 395 -0.04 64.86 -43.75
C CYS A 395 -0.16 66.30 -44.23
N VAL A 396 0.76 67.10 -43.79
CA VAL A 396 0.91 68.50 -44.33
C VAL A 396 2.14 68.51 -45.24
N LYS A 397 1.89 68.41 -46.56
CA LYS A 397 2.98 68.46 -47.54
C LYS A 397 3.69 69.82 -47.50
N VAL A 398 4.97 69.80 -47.31
CA VAL A 398 5.82 70.97 -47.32
C VAL A 398 6.44 71.09 -48.72
N LEU A 399 6.29 72.25 -49.38
CA LEU A 399 6.93 72.51 -50.68
C LEU A 399 8.43 72.71 -50.50
N ASP A 400 9.21 72.03 -51.37
CA ASP A 400 10.65 72.37 -51.48
C ASP A 400 10.80 73.51 -52.49
N ILE A 401 10.97 74.68 -51.96
CA ILE A 401 11.01 75.91 -52.78
C ILE A 401 12.45 76.36 -52.95
N PRO A 402 13.01 76.24 -54.19
CA PRO A 402 14.41 76.68 -54.44
C PRO A 402 14.56 78.19 -54.26
N GLN A 403 15.60 78.59 -53.55
CA GLN A 403 15.86 80.01 -53.22
C GLN A 403 16.78 80.65 -54.26
N PHE A 404 17.15 79.96 -55.37
CA PHE A 404 18.06 80.49 -56.33
C PHE A 404 17.69 80.06 -57.76
N ILE A 405 17.83 80.95 -58.72
CA ILE A 405 17.78 80.67 -60.14
C ILE A 405 18.91 81.38 -60.89
N SER A 406 19.42 80.72 -61.92
CA SER A 406 20.47 81.28 -62.76
C SER A 406 20.19 81.09 -64.29
N PRO A 407 19.30 81.86 -64.87
CA PRO A 407 18.93 81.68 -66.24
C PRO A 407 20.02 82.17 -67.18
N ASN A 408 21.08 81.39 -67.31
CA ASN A 408 22.28 81.59 -68.13
C ASN A 408 22.37 80.66 -69.37
N GLY A 409 21.38 79.71 -69.48
CA GLY A 409 21.31 78.77 -70.58
C GLY A 409 22.24 77.55 -70.47
N ASP A 410 22.75 77.28 -69.28
CA ASP A 410 23.62 76.08 -69.05
C ASP A 410 22.88 74.77 -68.70
N GLY A 411 21.53 74.88 -68.65
CA GLY A 411 20.63 73.75 -68.32
C GLY A 411 20.49 73.51 -66.81
N LYS A 412 21.06 74.33 -65.94
CA LYS A 412 20.95 74.22 -64.50
C LYS A 412 20.33 75.45 -63.88
N ASN A 413 19.26 75.24 -63.14
CA ASN A 413 18.53 76.35 -62.49
C ASN A 413 18.14 77.50 -63.42
N ASP A 414 18.00 77.22 -64.71
CA ASP A 414 17.56 78.23 -65.72
C ASP A 414 16.11 78.68 -65.51
N THR A 415 15.30 77.84 -64.92
CA THR A 415 13.93 78.07 -64.53
C THR A 415 13.68 77.81 -63.06
N TRP A 416 12.79 78.56 -62.47
CA TRP A 416 12.38 78.26 -61.11
C TRP A 416 11.35 77.14 -61.06
N GLU A 417 11.81 75.98 -60.66
CA GLU A 417 10.99 74.75 -60.66
C GLU A 417 10.57 74.40 -59.25
N ILE A 418 9.27 74.21 -59.04
CA ILE A 418 8.65 73.76 -57.78
C ILE A 418 7.73 72.57 -58.20
N PRO A 419 8.32 71.40 -58.39
CA PRO A 419 7.59 70.28 -58.96
C PRO A 419 6.32 69.87 -58.19
N GLU A 420 6.37 70.07 -56.89
CA GLU A 420 5.26 69.70 -55.97
C GLU A 420 4.01 70.54 -56.25
N LEU A 421 4.13 71.72 -56.86
CA LEU A 421 2.98 72.55 -57.26
C LEU A 421 2.14 71.92 -58.36
N ALA A 422 2.65 70.92 -59.06
CA ALA A 422 1.85 70.12 -59.98
C ALA A 422 0.66 69.39 -59.29
N ASN A 423 0.81 69.09 -57.99
CA ASN A 423 -0.24 68.52 -57.15
C ASN A 423 -1.35 69.53 -56.78
N TYR A 424 -1.11 70.86 -57.05
CA TYR A 424 -2.01 71.95 -56.69
C TYR A 424 -2.36 72.74 -57.96
N PRO A 425 -3.17 72.20 -58.84
CA PRO A 425 -3.43 72.86 -60.17
C PRO A 425 -4.09 74.21 -60.07
N ALA A 426 -4.70 74.49 -58.91
CA ALA A 426 -5.29 75.81 -58.64
C ALA A 426 -4.32 76.83 -58.02
N ASN A 427 -3.06 76.43 -57.86
CA ASN A 427 -2.04 77.34 -57.22
C ASN A 427 -1.87 78.64 -57.97
N THR A 428 -1.40 79.63 -57.23
CA THR A 428 -1.05 80.92 -57.83
C THR A 428 0.29 81.40 -57.25
N VAL A 429 1.27 81.52 -58.12
CA VAL A 429 2.61 82.04 -57.78
C VAL A 429 2.70 83.51 -58.21
N LYS A 430 3.10 84.39 -57.29
CA LYS A 430 3.45 85.79 -57.54
C LYS A 430 4.91 86.02 -57.08
N VAL A 431 5.64 86.74 -57.95
CA VAL A 431 6.98 87.19 -57.63
C VAL A 431 6.97 88.72 -57.61
N PHE A 432 7.61 89.27 -56.54
CA PHE A 432 7.65 90.71 -56.28
C PHE A 432 9.08 91.24 -56.38
N ASN A 433 9.26 92.46 -56.84
CA ASN A 433 10.55 93.14 -56.68
C ASN A 433 10.73 93.69 -55.25
N ARG A 434 11.90 94.24 -54.94
CA ARG A 434 12.23 94.80 -53.62
C ARG A 434 11.32 95.91 -53.14
N TRP A 435 10.51 96.52 -54.04
CA TRP A 435 9.57 97.59 -53.73
C TRP A 435 8.14 97.07 -53.56
N GLY A 436 7.93 95.71 -53.57
CA GLY A 436 6.61 95.08 -53.40
C GLY A 436 5.74 95.06 -54.63
N ASN A 437 6.25 95.44 -55.84
CA ASN A 437 5.48 95.37 -57.05
C ASN A 437 5.56 93.96 -57.64
N VAL A 438 4.42 93.44 -58.09
CA VAL A 438 4.33 92.13 -58.77
C VAL A 438 5.04 92.26 -60.14
N VAL A 439 6.03 91.39 -60.36
CA VAL A 439 6.79 91.29 -61.59
C VAL A 439 6.43 90.06 -62.39
N PHE A 440 5.96 89.02 -61.70
CA PHE A 440 5.50 87.80 -62.30
C PHE A 440 4.31 87.27 -61.53
N GLU A 441 3.29 86.79 -62.27
CA GLU A 441 2.12 86.11 -61.71
C GLU A 441 1.68 85.03 -62.64
N GLN A 442 1.48 83.82 -62.06
CA GLN A 442 1.00 82.63 -62.84
C GLN A 442 0.08 81.77 -61.98
N LYS A 443 -1.06 81.43 -62.51
CA LYS A 443 -1.98 80.45 -61.96
C LYS A 443 -1.66 79.07 -62.54
N GLY A 444 -1.69 78.05 -61.72
CA GLY A 444 -1.30 76.70 -62.15
C GLY A 444 0.19 76.56 -62.46
N TYR A 445 1.02 77.22 -61.63
CA TYR A 445 2.48 77.18 -61.79
C TYR A 445 3.07 75.92 -61.24
N TYR A 446 4.01 75.29 -61.96
CA TYR A 446 4.87 74.17 -61.51
C TYR A 446 6.33 74.40 -62.01
N THR A 447 6.50 75.01 -63.13
CA THR A 447 7.82 75.34 -63.67
C THR A 447 7.71 76.51 -64.64
N GLY A 448 8.81 77.23 -64.97
CA GLY A 448 8.92 78.16 -66.09
C GLY A 448 9.30 79.57 -65.83
N TRP A 449 9.33 80.02 -64.57
CA TRP A 449 9.83 81.37 -64.36
C TRP A 449 11.38 81.40 -64.51
N ASN A 450 11.82 82.19 -65.51
CA ASN A 450 13.19 82.36 -65.88
C ASN A 450 13.75 83.73 -65.56
N GLY A 451 13.18 84.45 -64.61
CA GLY A 451 13.59 85.76 -64.26
C GLY A 451 13.09 86.83 -65.24
N SER A 452 12.00 86.52 -65.99
CA SER A 452 11.35 87.47 -66.86
C SER A 452 10.06 87.99 -66.21
N ALA A 453 9.69 89.32 -66.47
CA ALA A 453 8.44 89.87 -66.05
C ALA A 453 7.30 89.54 -67.01
N ASN A 454 6.13 89.11 -66.45
CA ASN A 454 4.92 88.92 -67.23
C ASN A 454 3.80 89.93 -66.85
N VAL A 455 4.00 90.73 -65.83
CA VAL A 455 3.06 91.72 -65.31
C VAL A 455 3.68 93.13 -65.34
N ASN A 456 3.00 94.02 -66.03
CA ASN A 456 3.44 95.45 -66.22
C ASN A 456 2.90 96.42 -65.21
N ARG A 457 2.42 96.10 -64.02
CA ARG A 457 1.87 97.00 -63.03
C ARG A 457 3.00 97.64 -62.19
N GLY A 458 3.24 98.97 -62.44
CA GLY A 458 4.14 99.77 -61.62
C GLY A 458 5.62 99.74 -62.01
N LEU A 459 5.97 99.29 -63.19
CA LEU A 459 7.34 99.37 -63.74
C LEU A 459 7.49 100.58 -64.65
N THR A 460 8.06 101.68 -64.16
CA THR A 460 8.26 102.92 -64.91
C THR A 460 9.50 102.93 -65.77
N ARG A 461 10.05 101.86 -66.16
CA ARG A 461 11.02 101.74 -67.29
C ARG A 461 11.26 100.22 -67.48
N LEU A 462 10.63 99.62 -68.41
CA LEU A 462 11.07 98.38 -68.97
C LEU A 462 12.14 98.60 -70.02
N MET A 463 13.27 97.99 -69.87
CA MET A 463 14.22 97.81 -70.99
C MET A 463 13.59 96.82 -72.01
N ASP A 464 14.00 96.87 -73.23
CA ASP A 464 13.35 96.25 -74.41
C ASP A 464 13.20 94.66 -74.31
N ASN A 465 13.64 93.98 -73.22
CA ASN A 465 13.69 92.53 -73.18
C ASN A 465 12.94 91.92 -72.02
N LYS A 466 12.03 92.55 -71.31
CA LYS A 466 11.27 91.93 -70.18
C LYS A 466 12.10 91.16 -69.13
N THR A 467 13.41 91.11 -69.24
CA THR A 467 14.33 90.46 -68.30
C THR A 467 14.52 91.30 -67.06
N LEU A 468 14.35 90.75 -65.91
CA LEU A 468 14.53 91.40 -64.63
C LEU A 468 15.99 91.43 -64.24
N PRO A 469 16.49 92.48 -63.55
CA PRO A 469 17.87 92.58 -63.07
C PRO A 469 18.20 91.50 -62.02
N GLU A 470 19.47 91.21 -61.91
CA GLU A 470 19.95 90.35 -60.81
C GLU A 470 19.56 90.95 -59.48
N GLY A 471 19.21 90.10 -58.49
CA GLY A 471 18.83 90.51 -57.17
C GLY A 471 17.90 89.55 -56.46
N THR A 472 17.46 90.00 -55.31
CA THR A 472 16.52 89.24 -54.49
C THR A 472 15.11 89.60 -54.85
N TYR A 473 14.30 88.64 -55.15
CA TYR A 473 12.88 88.76 -55.41
C TYR A 473 12.10 88.01 -54.29
N PHE A 474 10.95 88.51 -53.91
CA PHE A 474 10.08 87.92 -52.93
C PHE A 474 8.93 87.24 -53.65
N TYR A 475 8.43 86.13 -53.04
CA TYR A 475 7.31 85.40 -53.64
C TYR A 475 6.21 85.17 -52.66
N THR A 476 5.05 84.96 -53.20
CA THR A 476 3.91 84.36 -52.53
C THR A 476 3.44 83.16 -53.37
N ILE A 477 3.21 82.02 -52.73
CA ILE A 477 2.65 80.85 -53.34
C ILE A 477 1.39 80.51 -52.59
N ASP A 478 0.24 80.72 -53.25
CA ASP A 478 -1.05 80.26 -52.79
C ASP A 478 -1.40 78.98 -53.47
N LEU A 479 -1.73 77.91 -52.70
CA LEU A 479 -2.04 76.58 -53.26
C LEU A 479 -3.44 76.52 -53.90
N GLY A 480 -4.30 77.54 -53.63
CA GLY A 480 -5.61 77.62 -54.25
C GLY A 480 -6.70 76.75 -53.71
N ASP A 481 -6.41 75.99 -52.67
CA ASP A 481 -7.40 75.15 -52.00
C ASP A 481 -8.17 75.97 -50.96
N ALA A 482 -9.48 75.89 -50.99
CA ALA A 482 -10.42 76.65 -50.20
C ALA A 482 -10.41 76.31 -48.68
N GLY A 483 -9.24 76.15 -48.11
CA GLY A 483 -9.14 75.86 -46.70
C GLY A 483 -7.71 75.91 -46.14
N SER A 484 -7.39 77.05 -45.55
CA SER A 484 -6.52 77.20 -44.38
C SER A 484 -5.02 76.91 -44.48
N ILE A 485 -4.39 76.87 -45.63
CA ILE A 485 -2.93 76.96 -45.70
C ILE A 485 -2.56 78.42 -46.01
N GLU A 486 -1.90 79.08 -45.05
CA GLU A 486 -1.34 80.37 -45.33
C GLU A 486 -0.40 80.30 -46.53
N PRO A 487 -0.42 81.31 -47.42
CA PRO A 487 0.45 81.30 -48.58
C PRO A 487 1.90 81.21 -48.17
N TYR A 488 2.66 80.36 -48.90
CA TYR A 488 4.10 80.31 -48.68
C TYR A 488 4.73 81.65 -49.07
N LEU A 489 5.50 82.19 -48.18
CA LEU A 489 6.19 83.51 -48.36
C LEU A 489 7.71 83.24 -48.30
N GLY A 490 8.45 83.84 -49.19
CA GLY A 490 9.91 83.68 -49.19
C GLY A 490 10.58 84.56 -50.22
N TYR A 491 11.78 84.27 -50.51
CA TYR A 491 12.57 84.98 -51.47
C TYR A 491 13.27 84.02 -52.46
N VAL A 492 13.57 84.45 -53.63
CA VAL A 492 14.40 83.77 -54.63
C VAL A 492 15.45 84.77 -55.14
N GLN A 493 16.67 84.32 -55.23
CA GLN A 493 17.79 85.06 -55.78
C GLN A 493 17.90 84.79 -57.29
N LEU A 494 17.86 85.81 -58.06
CA LEU A 494 18.07 85.82 -59.50
C LEU A 494 19.50 86.25 -59.77
N LYS A 495 20.32 85.37 -60.41
CA LYS A 495 21.68 85.65 -60.82
C LYS A 495 21.83 85.20 -62.28
N ARG A 496 22.64 85.87 -63.10
CA ARG A 496 22.86 85.50 -64.51
C ARG A 496 24.32 85.37 -64.78
#